data_24ab93ea7da225e175123de24f06574f
#
_entry.id   24ab93ea7da225e175123de24f06574f
#
_cell.length_a   1.000
_cell.length_b   1.000
_cell.length_c   1.000
_cell.angle_alpha   90.00
_cell.angle_beta   90.00
_cell.angle_gamma   90.00
#
_symmetry.space_group_name_H-M   'P 1'
#
loop_
_entity.id
_entity.type
_entity.pdbx_description
1 polymer ?
#
loop_
_entity_poly.entity_id
_entity_poly.type
_entity_poly.pdbx_seq_one_letter_code
_entity_poly.pdbx_strand_id
1 'polypeptide(L)'
;DGTPTSEYTNPDGSLSYGSYDVVPILDDFVETHPDFSYRGAKGIIALTGYEGIFGYRTSDFWYNSNCDYFDQYFSWNLENNLKKKQTMYQPNPNIEQDKESAKQVAQACRDDGWLFASHTWGHNKVGDSGSYERFESDSHLWDREVKPLLGDVDIIIYPQGEDLYEGSWRGYDPANQKYQLLKELGFSYFCSVDSNLGWTQLGNEYFRMGRANVDGQRMWEAISSYVDPSSGAKDRLSALIDSRLVFDWSRPTPVTK
;
A
#
# COMPACT_ATOMS: atom_id res chain seq x y z
N ASP A 1 -25.40 2.06 -8.07
CA ASP A 1 -24.99 2.12 -9.46
C ASP A 1 -23.75 1.25 -9.74
N GLY A 2 -23.02 0.80 -8.71
CA GLY A 2 -21.83 -0.05 -8.82
C GLY A 2 -20.50 0.73 -8.92
N THR A 3 -20.53 2.03 -8.82
CA THR A 3 -19.32 2.87 -8.83
C THR A 3 -18.70 2.90 -7.43
N PRO A 4 -17.37 2.71 -7.30
CA PRO A 4 -16.68 2.88 -6.03
C PRO A 4 -16.87 4.29 -5.45
N THR A 5 -17.17 4.39 -4.16
CA THR A 5 -17.32 5.66 -3.46
C THR A 5 -16.72 5.56 -2.07
N SER A 6 -16.49 6.69 -1.42
CA SER A 6 -16.01 6.74 -0.05
C SER A 6 -17.12 7.12 0.92
N GLU A 7 -17.13 6.49 2.09
CA GLU A 7 -17.93 6.90 3.22
C GLU A 7 -17.10 7.82 4.13
N TYR A 8 -17.68 8.92 4.55
CA TYR A 8 -17.07 9.87 5.47
C TYR A 8 -17.98 10.11 6.68
N THR A 9 -17.45 9.92 7.87
CA THR A 9 -18.15 10.26 9.11
C THR A 9 -17.93 11.72 9.46
N ASN A 10 -19.00 12.50 9.40
CA ASN A 10 -18.98 13.91 9.74
C ASN A 10 -18.74 14.14 11.26
N PRO A 11 -18.29 15.34 11.67
CA PRO A 11 -18.09 15.66 13.09
C PRO A 11 -19.32 15.51 13.98
N ASP A 12 -20.54 15.57 13.41
CA ASP A 12 -21.80 15.35 14.11
C ASP A 12 -22.23 13.88 14.17
N GLY A 13 -21.42 12.96 13.61
CA GLY A 13 -21.68 11.52 13.54
C GLY A 13 -22.55 11.08 12.36
N SER A 14 -23.02 11.99 11.51
CA SER A 14 -23.73 11.64 10.28
C SER A 14 -22.75 11.09 9.23
N LEU A 15 -23.27 10.30 8.28
CA LEU A 15 -22.50 9.74 7.18
C LEU A 15 -22.75 10.55 5.90
N SER A 16 -21.67 10.78 5.17
CA SER A 16 -21.68 11.33 3.81
C SER A 16 -20.96 10.38 2.87
N TYR A 17 -21.41 10.34 1.61
CA TYR A 17 -20.79 9.52 0.56
C TYR A 17 -20.35 10.44 -0.57
N GLY A 18 -19.15 10.15 -1.13
CA GLY A 18 -18.61 10.96 -2.21
C GLY A 18 -17.12 10.71 -2.44
N SER A 19 -16.48 11.64 -3.14
CA SER A 19 -15.08 11.55 -3.52
C SER A 19 -14.15 12.05 -2.41
N TYR A 20 -14.05 11.28 -1.34
CA TYR A 20 -13.24 11.60 -0.16
C TYR A 20 -11.91 10.84 -0.08
N ASP A 21 -11.67 9.87 -0.98
CA ASP A 21 -10.45 9.05 -1.02
C ASP A 21 -9.95 8.94 -2.46
N VAL A 22 -8.75 8.39 -2.61
CA VAL A 22 -7.99 8.35 -3.88
C VAL A 22 -8.76 7.71 -5.04
N VAL A 23 -9.55 6.67 -4.79
CA VAL A 23 -10.29 5.95 -5.85
C VAL A 23 -11.32 6.87 -6.49
N PRO A 24 -12.37 7.34 -5.80
CA PRO A 24 -13.39 8.17 -6.45
C PRO A 24 -12.84 9.54 -6.89
N ILE A 25 -11.82 10.11 -6.21
CA ILE A 25 -11.19 11.36 -6.66
C ILE A 25 -10.53 11.18 -8.02
N LEU A 26 -9.78 10.08 -8.23
CA LEU A 26 -9.13 9.82 -9.50
C LEU A 26 -10.14 9.45 -10.59
N ASP A 27 -11.21 8.74 -10.23
CA ASP A 27 -12.27 8.38 -11.15
C ASP A 27 -12.96 9.64 -11.70
N ASP A 28 -13.36 10.56 -10.84
CA ASP A 28 -13.93 11.88 -11.22
C ASP A 28 -12.94 12.68 -12.09
N PHE A 29 -11.65 12.62 -11.76
CA PHE A 29 -10.63 13.32 -12.54
C PHE A 29 -10.48 12.73 -13.96
N VAL A 30 -10.42 11.41 -14.08
CA VAL A 30 -10.29 10.73 -15.37
C VAL A 30 -11.54 10.89 -16.22
N GLU A 31 -12.74 10.95 -15.62
CA GLU A 31 -13.97 11.24 -16.35
C GLU A 31 -13.90 12.59 -17.07
N THR A 32 -13.34 13.60 -16.41
CA THR A 32 -13.20 14.96 -16.98
C THR A 32 -11.92 15.15 -17.79
N HIS A 33 -10.91 14.27 -17.62
CA HIS A 33 -9.61 14.30 -18.29
C HIS A 33 -9.24 12.92 -18.86
N PRO A 34 -9.99 12.40 -19.84
CA PRO A 34 -9.80 11.02 -20.31
C PRO A 34 -8.45 10.75 -20.96
N ASP A 35 -7.76 11.78 -21.43
CA ASP A 35 -6.41 11.73 -21.99
C ASP A 35 -5.31 11.51 -20.93
N PHE A 36 -5.63 11.69 -19.65
CA PHE A 36 -4.75 11.35 -18.54
C PHE A 36 -4.59 9.84 -18.38
N SER A 37 -5.62 9.06 -18.67
CA SER A 37 -5.64 7.61 -18.46
C SER A 37 -5.34 6.85 -19.76
N TYR A 38 -4.24 6.09 -19.77
CA TYR A 38 -3.95 5.21 -20.91
C TYR A 38 -4.88 3.99 -20.91
N ARG A 39 -5.81 3.93 -21.88
CA ARG A 39 -6.79 2.85 -22.06
C ARG A 39 -7.66 2.57 -20.83
N GLY A 40 -7.98 3.56 -20.05
CA GLY A 40 -8.80 3.42 -18.85
C GLY A 40 -8.04 2.95 -17.60
N ALA A 41 -6.71 2.77 -17.67
CA ALA A 41 -5.90 2.42 -16.51
C ALA A 41 -5.96 3.55 -15.45
N LYS A 42 -6.15 3.18 -14.20
CA LYS A 42 -6.21 4.12 -13.06
C LYS A 42 -4.91 4.07 -12.25
N GLY A 43 -4.78 3.10 -11.38
CA GLY A 43 -3.64 2.94 -10.50
C GLY A 43 -3.52 1.53 -9.93
N ILE A 44 -2.56 1.37 -9.02
CA ILE A 44 -2.34 0.11 -8.30
C ILE A 44 -2.54 0.36 -6.81
N ILE A 45 -3.51 -0.30 -6.21
CA ILE A 45 -3.81 -0.24 -4.78
C ILE A 45 -3.05 -1.36 -4.08
N ALA A 46 -2.07 -1.01 -3.25
CA ALA A 46 -1.30 -1.98 -2.49
C ALA A 46 -1.92 -2.18 -1.11
N LEU A 47 -2.31 -3.41 -0.79
CA LEU A 47 -3.06 -3.74 0.41
C LEU A 47 -2.25 -4.60 1.37
N THR A 48 -2.30 -4.23 2.64
CA THR A 48 -1.96 -5.09 3.78
C THR A 48 -3.19 -5.90 4.20
N GLY A 49 -3.04 -6.85 5.13
CA GLY A 49 -4.15 -7.69 5.58
C GLY A 49 -4.51 -7.55 7.06
N TYR A 50 -3.60 -7.05 7.90
CA TYR A 50 -3.72 -7.15 9.36
C TYR A 50 -4.89 -6.36 9.97
N GLU A 51 -5.43 -5.36 9.30
CA GLU A 51 -6.63 -4.63 9.72
C GLU A 51 -7.85 -4.90 8.84
N GLY A 52 -7.71 -5.81 7.86
CA GLY A 52 -8.67 -6.00 6.79
C GLY A 52 -8.41 -5.07 5.61
N ILE A 53 -9.35 -5.00 4.67
CA ILE A 53 -9.20 -4.22 3.43
C ILE A 53 -10.42 -3.34 3.16
N PHE A 54 -10.22 -2.22 2.49
CA PHE A 54 -11.29 -1.28 2.09
C PHE A 54 -12.18 -0.78 3.24
N GLY A 55 -11.64 -0.73 4.47
CA GLY A 55 -12.40 -0.36 5.66
C GLY A 55 -13.21 -1.51 6.29
N TYR A 56 -13.28 -2.67 5.65
CA TYR A 56 -13.93 -3.87 6.20
C TYR A 56 -12.96 -4.70 7.03
N ARG A 57 -13.44 -5.25 8.14
CA ARG A 57 -12.67 -6.12 9.04
C ARG A 57 -12.66 -7.56 8.54
N THR A 58 -11.86 -7.84 7.53
CA THR A 58 -11.82 -9.12 6.81
C THR A 58 -10.84 -10.14 7.37
N SER A 59 -10.03 -9.78 8.39
CA SER A 59 -9.03 -10.65 8.97
C SER A 59 -9.52 -11.29 10.28
N ASP A 60 -9.50 -12.62 10.34
CA ASP A 60 -9.74 -13.41 11.56
C ASP A 60 -8.61 -13.25 12.57
N PHE A 61 -7.42 -12.96 12.09
CA PHE A 61 -6.23 -12.84 12.89
C PHE A 61 -6.33 -11.73 13.93
N TRP A 62 -6.80 -10.57 13.53
CA TRP A 62 -6.90 -9.39 14.38
C TRP A 62 -7.90 -9.56 15.52
N TYR A 63 -8.87 -10.46 15.36
CA TYR A 63 -9.91 -10.76 16.31
C TYR A 63 -9.65 -12.01 17.15
N ASN A 64 -8.60 -12.75 16.87
CA ASN A 64 -8.26 -13.98 17.58
C ASN A 64 -7.16 -13.73 18.63
N SER A 65 -7.56 -13.58 19.89
CA SER A 65 -6.64 -13.29 21.01
C SER A 65 -5.64 -14.42 21.30
N ASN A 66 -5.82 -15.61 20.74
CA ASN A 66 -4.94 -16.77 20.91
C ASN A 66 -3.94 -16.92 19.76
N CYS A 67 -3.79 -15.88 18.94
CA CYS A 67 -2.88 -15.96 17.81
C CYS A 67 -1.45 -15.62 18.23
N ASP A 68 -0.55 -16.61 18.16
CA ASP A 68 0.88 -16.47 18.44
C ASP A 68 1.58 -15.43 17.55
N TYR A 69 0.96 -15.10 16.45
CA TYR A 69 1.43 -14.12 15.47
C TYR A 69 1.44 -12.69 15.99
N PHE A 70 0.53 -12.35 16.89
CA PHE A 70 0.42 -11.01 17.41
C PHE A 70 1.70 -10.56 18.11
N ASP A 71 2.26 -11.42 18.94
CA ASP A 71 3.48 -11.12 19.68
C ASP A 71 4.70 -11.00 18.76
N GLN A 72 4.70 -11.70 17.62
CA GLN A 72 5.73 -11.58 16.59
C GLN A 72 5.67 -10.23 15.85
N TYR A 73 4.48 -9.78 15.50
CA TYR A 73 4.32 -8.55 14.69
C TYR A 73 4.39 -7.27 15.51
N PHE A 74 3.96 -7.31 16.77
CA PHE A 74 3.80 -6.13 17.62
C PHE A 74 4.72 -6.11 18.85
N SER A 75 5.74 -6.96 18.89
CA SER A 75 6.68 -7.07 20.02
C SER A 75 7.45 -5.79 20.35
N TRP A 76 7.56 -4.86 19.39
CA TRP A 76 8.29 -3.61 19.57
C TRP A 76 7.63 -2.60 20.51
N ASN A 77 6.38 -2.81 20.91
CA ASN A 77 5.69 -1.99 21.90
C ASN A 77 4.63 -2.79 22.66
N LEU A 78 5.11 -3.76 23.46
CA LEU A 78 4.29 -4.77 24.12
C LEU A 78 3.18 -4.14 25.01
N GLU A 79 3.47 -3.08 25.76
CA GLU A 79 2.49 -2.47 26.68
C GLU A 79 1.34 -1.80 25.93
N ASN A 80 1.64 -1.04 24.87
CA ASN A 80 0.61 -0.42 24.04
C ASN A 80 -0.15 -1.45 23.23
N ASN A 81 0.51 -2.52 22.82
CA ASN A 81 -0.11 -3.60 22.08
C ASN A 81 -1.02 -4.45 22.96
N LEU A 82 -0.67 -4.69 24.22
CA LEU A 82 -1.55 -5.35 25.18
C LEU A 82 -2.82 -4.53 25.47
N LYS A 83 -2.70 -3.19 25.55
CA LYS A 83 -3.87 -2.31 25.67
C LYS A 83 -4.74 -2.37 24.40
N LYS A 84 -4.14 -2.31 23.21
CA LYS A 84 -4.85 -2.52 21.94
C LYS A 84 -5.46 -3.91 21.87
N LYS A 85 -4.74 -4.94 22.31
CA LYS A 85 -5.24 -6.31 22.41
C LYS A 85 -6.54 -6.38 23.20
N GLN A 86 -6.61 -5.74 24.35
CA GLN A 86 -7.81 -5.73 25.21
C GLN A 86 -9.00 -4.97 24.61
N THR A 87 -8.76 -3.96 23.74
CA THR A 87 -9.81 -3.10 23.19
C THR A 87 -10.24 -3.50 21.78
N MET A 88 -9.40 -4.17 21.01
CA MET A 88 -9.62 -4.48 19.59
C MET A 88 -10.00 -5.94 19.32
N TYR A 89 -9.89 -6.81 20.30
CA TYR A 89 -10.14 -8.26 20.15
C TYR A 89 -11.56 -8.68 20.47
N GLN A 90 -12.52 -7.95 19.92
CA GLN A 90 -13.88 -8.48 19.85
C GLN A 90 -14.00 -9.23 18.51
N PRO A 91 -14.44 -10.49 18.52
CA PRO A 91 -14.70 -11.19 17.28
C PRO A 91 -15.67 -10.38 16.41
N ASN A 92 -15.36 -10.23 15.14
CA ASN A 92 -16.29 -9.61 14.20
C ASN A 92 -17.39 -10.61 13.84
N PRO A 93 -18.62 -10.48 14.37
CA PRO A 93 -19.68 -11.43 14.06
C PRO A 93 -20.13 -11.37 12.60
N ASN A 94 -19.73 -10.33 11.87
CA ASN A 94 -20.13 -10.08 10.49
C ASN A 94 -18.97 -10.31 9.49
N ILE A 95 -17.90 -11.03 9.91
CA ILE A 95 -16.68 -11.16 9.11
C ILE A 95 -16.92 -11.69 7.70
N GLU A 96 -17.83 -12.64 7.52
CA GLU A 96 -18.15 -13.18 6.20
C GLU A 96 -18.90 -12.17 5.32
N GLN A 97 -19.73 -11.34 5.92
CA GLN A 97 -20.38 -10.24 5.21
C GLN A 97 -19.38 -9.15 4.83
N ASP A 98 -18.46 -8.82 5.73
CA ASP A 98 -17.37 -7.87 5.46
C ASP A 98 -16.47 -8.36 4.32
N LYS A 99 -16.12 -9.66 4.30
CA LYS A 99 -15.38 -10.28 3.20
C LYS A 99 -16.13 -10.17 1.87
N GLU A 100 -17.43 -10.43 1.88
CA GLU A 100 -18.27 -10.32 0.67
C GLU A 100 -18.38 -8.87 0.18
N SER A 101 -18.56 -7.92 1.09
CA SER A 101 -18.55 -6.50 0.75
C SER A 101 -17.20 -6.05 0.18
N ALA A 102 -16.11 -6.50 0.78
CA ALA A 102 -14.76 -6.21 0.29
C ALA A 102 -14.53 -6.78 -1.13
N LYS A 103 -15.02 -8.00 -1.43
CA LYS A 103 -14.97 -8.57 -2.78
C LYS A 103 -15.74 -7.72 -3.79
N GLN A 104 -16.91 -7.23 -3.43
CA GLN A 104 -17.73 -6.38 -4.30
C GLN A 104 -17.02 -5.07 -4.61
N VAL A 105 -16.39 -4.42 -3.61
CA VAL A 105 -15.58 -3.23 -3.81
C VAL A 105 -14.37 -3.54 -4.69
N ALA A 106 -13.66 -4.64 -4.44
CA ALA A 106 -12.53 -5.05 -5.26
C ALA A 106 -12.93 -5.30 -6.72
N GLN A 107 -14.09 -5.93 -6.95
CA GLN A 107 -14.59 -6.15 -8.31
C GLN A 107 -14.92 -4.84 -9.00
N ALA A 108 -15.64 -3.94 -8.32
CA ALA A 108 -15.98 -2.63 -8.87
C ALA A 108 -14.73 -1.81 -9.24
N CYS A 109 -13.72 -1.80 -8.37
CA CYS A 109 -12.44 -1.15 -8.67
C CYS A 109 -11.75 -1.76 -9.90
N ARG A 110 -11.74 -3.10 -10.05
CA ARG A 110 -11.16 -3.75 -11.24
C ARG A 110 -11.90 -3.40 -12.51
N ASP A 111 -13.23 -3.41 -12.46
CA ASP A 111 -14.08 -3.09 -13.61
C ASP A 111 -13.86 -1.64 -14.07
N ASP A 112 -13.45 -0.78 -13.14
CA ASP A 112 -13.12 0.62 -13.39
C ASP A 112 -11.64 0.89 -13.73
N GLY A 113 -10.81 -0.14 -13.85
CA GLY A 113 -9.41 -0.04 -14.33
C GLY A 113 -8.34 0.03 -13.26
N TRP A 114 -8.70 -0.22 -11.99
CA TRP A 114 -7.74 -0.35 -10.91
C TRP A 114 -7.10 -1.73 -10.86
N LEU A 115 -5.83 -1.79 -10.49
CA LEU A 115 -5.11 -3.02 -10.18
C LEU A 115 -4.83 -3.11 -8.68
N PHE A 116 -4.53 -4.34 -8.22
CA PHE A 116 -4.16 -4.59 -6.84
C PHE A 116 -2.76 -5.15 -6.72
N ALA A 117 -2.14 -4.88 -5.57
CA ALA A 117 -0.85 -5.43 -5.22
C ALA A 117 -0.83 -5.88 -3.75
N SER A 118 0.04 -6.83 -3.45
CA SER A 118 0.41 -7.12 -2.07
C SER A 118 1.31 -6.01 -1.52
N HIS A 119 1.03 -5.59 -0.27
CA HIS A 119 1.96 -4.76 0.51
C HIS A 119 2.45 -5.50 1.75
N THR A 120 2.57 -6.83 1.62
CA THR A 120 2.70 -7.82 2.69
C THR A 120 1.48 -7.83 3.63
N TRP A 121 1.25 -8.91 4.37
CA TRP A 121 0.08 -8.96 5.26
C TRP A 121 0.24 -7.99 6.44
N GLY A 122 1.39 -7.96 7.08
CA GLY A 122 1.69 -7.20 8.29
C GLY A 122 2.59 -5.98 8.08
N HIS A 123 2.71 -5.45 6.85
CA HIS A 123 3.64 -4.35 6.53
C HIS A 123 5.09 -4.65 6.95
N ASN A 124 5.54 -5.89 6.70
CA ASN A 124 6.83 -6.39 7.18
C ASN A 124 8.00 -5.99 6.31
N LYS A 125 9.16 -5.96 6.94
CA LYS A 125 10.45 -5.87 6.25
C LYS A 125 10.72 -7.13 5.45
N VAL A 126 11.03 -6.97 4.18
CA VAL A 126 11.24 -8.08 3.23
C VAL A 126 12.71 -8.37 2.97
N GLY A 127 13.59 -7.39 3.18
CA GLY A 127 15.03 -7.47 2.94
C GLY A 127 15.77 -8.28 4.00
N ASP A 128 17.08 -8.03 4.12
CA ASP A 128 17.99 -8.76 5.01
C ASP A 128 17.66 -8.58 6.50
N SER A 129 16.99 -7.48 6.85
CA SER A 129 16.58 -7.21 8.24
C SER A 129 15.40 -8.05 8.72
N GLY A 130 14.70 -8.76 7.82
CA GLY A 130 13.58 -9.65 8.12
C GLY A 130 13.95 -11.12 8.02
N SER A 131 13.57 -11.97 9.03
CA SER A 131 13.81 -13.41 8.93
C SER A 131 12.96 -14.05 7.83
N TYR A 132 13.43 -15.18 7.29
CA TYR A 132 12.69 -15.94 6.29
C TYR A 132 11.37 -16.47 6.84
N GLU A 133 11.37 -17.03 8.04
CA GLU A 133 10.18 -17.61 8.66
C GLU A 133 9.07 -16.59 8.85
N ARG A 134 9.43 -15.36 9.23
CA ARG A 134 8.47 -14.26 9.36
C ARG A 134 7.91 -13.84 8.01
N PHE A 135 8.78 -13.74 7.01
CA PHE A 135 8.40 -13.40 5.64
C PHE A 135 7.48 -14.47 5.02
N GLU A 136 7.83 -15.75 5.19
CA GLU A 136 7.04 -16.91 4.72
C GLU A 136 5.64 -16.91 5.32
N SER A 137 5.58 -16.79 6.63
CA SER A 137 4.31 -16.76 7.35
C SER A 137 3.43 -15.59 6.94
N ASP A 138 4.00 -14.41 6.78
CA ASP A 138 3.31 -13.20 6.33
C ASP A 138 2.77 -13.35 4.90
N SER A 139 3.60 -13.90 4.01
CA SER A 139 3.24 -14.11 2.61
C SER A 139 2.09 -15.11 2.47
N HIS A 140 2.12 -16.20 3.23
CA HIS A 140 1.01 -17.17 3.27
C HIS A 140 -0.26 -16.61 3.90
N LEU A 141 -0.15 -15.73 4.90
CA LEU A 141 -1.31 -15.02 5.45
C LEU A 141 -1.96 -14.13 4.39
N TRP A 142 -1.16 -13.37 3.65
CA TRP A 142 -1.67 -12.51 2.60
C TRP A 142 -2.34 -13.32 1.48
N ASP A 143 -1.71 -14.41 1.05
CA ASP A 143 -2.25 -15.31 0.03
C ASP A 143 -3.59 -15.95 0.47
N ARG A 144 -3.72 -16.30 1.76
CA ARG A 144 -4.93 -16.92 2.30
C ARG A 144 -6.06 -15.94 2.61
N GLU A 145 -5.75 -14.76 3.15
CA GLU A 145 -6.76 -13.85 3.70
C GLU A 145 -7.10 -12.68 2.78
N VAL A 146 -6.15 -12.21 1.97
CA VAL A 146 -6.33 -11.01 1.15
C VAL A 146 -6.56 -11.36 -0.32
N LYS A 147 -5.68 -12.18 -0.90
CA LYS A 147 -5.74 -12.53 -2.33
C LYS A 147 -7.10 -13.07 -2.78
N PRO A 148 -7.80 -13.95 -2.03
CA PRO A 148 -9.11 -14.46 -2.44
C PRO A 148 -10.22 -13.40 -2.49
N LEU A 149 -10.02 -12.25 -1.83
CA LEU A 149 -10.94 -11.12 -1.87
C LEU A 149 -10.67 -10.21 -3.06
N LEU A 150 -9.43 -10.20 -3.56
CA LEU A 150 -8.99 -9.35 -4.65
C LEU A 150 -9.03 -10.03 -6.02
N GLY A 151 -8.99 -11.36 -6.09
CA GLY A 151 -8.80 -12.13 -7.31
C GLY A 151 -7.32 -12.28 -7.67
N ASP A 152 -7.03 -12.38 -8.96
CA ASP A 152 -5.65 -12.57 -9.43
C ASP A 152 -4.79 -11.33 -9.17
N VAL A 153 -3.74 -11.51 -8.38
CA VAL A 153 -2.75 -10.48 -8.05
C VAL A 153 -1.36 -11.08 -8.22
N ASP A 154 -0.56 -10.45 -9.06
CA ASP A 154 0.81 -10.85 -9.39
C ASP A 154 1.84 -9.74 -9.11
N ILE A 155 1.40 -8.64 -8.49
CA ILE A 155 2.20 -7.47 -8.13
C ILE A 155 2.46 -7.48 -6.63
N ILE A 156 3.71 -7.29 -6.22
CA ILE A 156 4.07 -6.97 -4.84
C ILE A 156 4.78 -5.63 -4.75
N ILE A 157 4.32 -4.80 -3.84
CA ILE A 157 4.91 -3.49 -3.52
C ILE A 157 5.51 -3.60 -2.13
N TYR A 158 6.84 -3.58 -2.06
CA TYR A 158 7.53 -3.79 -0.79
C TYR A 158 7.36 -2.63 0.18
N PRO A 159 7.06 -2.90 1.46
CA PRO A 159 7.01 -1.88 2.50
C PRO A 159 8.40 -1.38 2.90
N GLN A 160 8.43 -0.25 3.59
CA GLN A 160 9.58 0.32 4.29
C GLN A 160 10.82 0.60 3.45
N GLY A 161 10.68 0.67 2.13
CA GLY A 161 11.81 0.95 1.23
C GLY A 161 12.78 -0.21 1.06
N GLU A 162 12.42 -1.41 1.51
CA GLU A 162 13.26 -2.61 1.34
C GLU A 162 12.99 -3.31 0.01
N ASP A 163 13.88 -4.24 -0.33
CA ASP A 163 13.82 -5.10 -1.51
C ASP A 163 14.49 -6.43 -1.16
N LEU A 164 14.24 -7.50 -1.92
CA LEU A 164 14.94 -8.79 -1.79
C LEU A 164 16.37 -8.78 -2.32
N TYR A 165 16.84 -7.65 -2.65
CA TYR A 165 18.09 -7.38 -3.32
C TYR A 165 19.27 -7.42 -2.35
N GLU A 166 20.20 -8.32 -2.58
CA GLU A 166 21.41 -8.50 -1.78
C GLU A 166 22.60 -7.71 -2.34
N GLY A 167 22.45 -6.39 -2.48
CA GLY A 167 23.57 -5.48 -2.77
C GLY A 167 24.15 -5.52 -4.18
N SER A 168 23.55 -6.21 -5.16
CA SER A 168 24.00 -6.19 -6.55
C SER A 168 22.93 -5.69 -7.52
N TRP A 169 23.24 -4.77 -8.38
CA TRP A 169 22.38 -4.29 -9.48
C TRP A 169 22.02 -5.38 -10.52
N ARG A 170 22.42 -6.63 -10.26
CA ARG A 170 22.28 -7.74 -11.21
C ARG A 170 20.89 -8.37 -11.23
N GLY A 171 20.00 -7.96 -10.33
CA GLY A 171 18.67 -8.54 -10.21
C GLY A 171 18.54 -9.56 -9.08
N TYR A 172 17.44 -10.29 -9.04
CA TYR A 172 17.20 -11.29 -8.01
C TYR A 172 18.03 -12.55 -8.27
N ASP A 173 18.61 -13.08 -7.19
CA ASP A 173 19.22 -14.40 -7.20
C ASP A 173 18.12 -15.46 -7.24
N PRO A 174 18.10 -16.35 -8.26
CA PRO A 174 17.14 -17.46 -8.30
C PRO A 174 17.22 -18.40 -7.10
N ALA A 175 18.34 -18.43 -6.36
CA ALA A 175 18.51 -19.21 -5.15
C ALA A 175 17.97 -18.51 -3.89
N ASN A 176 17.58 -17.24 -3.95
CA ASN A 176 16.99 -16.52 -2.83
C ASN A 176 15.64 -17.13 -2.45
N GLN A 177 15.53 -17.67 -1.23
CA GLN A 177 14.34 -18.36 -0.75
C GLN A 177 13.08 -17.47 -0.74
N LYS A 178 13.22 -16.19 -0.39
CA LYS A 178 12.09 -15.25 -0.40
C LYS A 178 11.59 -14.99 -1.83
N TYR A 179 12.52 -14.87 -2.78
CA TYR A 179 12.15 -14.73 -4.19
C TYR A 179 11.44 -15.99 -4.72
N GLN A 180 11.97 -17.18 -4.42
CA GLN A 180 11.33 -18.45 -4.79
C GLN A 180 9.90 -18.54 -4.26
N LEU A 181 9.71 -18.24 -2.97
CA LEU A 181 8.37 -18.24 -2.36
C LEU A 181 7.41 -17.27 -3.07
N LEU A 182 7.85 -16.05 -3.37
CA LEU A 182 7.00 -15.10 -4.10
C LEU A 182 6.65 -15.60 -5.51
N LYS A 183 7.58 -16.27 -6.19
CA LYS A 183 7.30 -16.90 -7.48
C LYS A 183 6.29 -18.05 -7.37
N GLU A 184 6.39 -18.87 -6.33
CA GLU A 184 5.43 -19.96 -6.04
C GLU A 184 4.03 -19.40 -5.76
N LEU A 185 3.94 -18.25 -5.08
CA LEU A 185 2.68 -17.53 -4.82
C LEU A 185 2.14 -16.75 -6.03
N GLY A 186 2.86 -16.77 -7.17
CA GLY A 186 2.43 -16.20 -8.45
C GLY A 186 2.84 -14.76 -8.71
N PHE A 187 3.72 -14.17 -7.90
CA PHE A 187 4.19 -12.82 -8.12
C PHE A 187 5.20 -12.74 -9.28
N SER A 188 5.05 -11.73 -10.13
CA SER A 188 5.90 -11.47 -11.29
C SER A 188 6.35 -10.01 -11.40
N TYR A 189 5.65 -9.09 -10.72
CA TYR A 189 5.97 -7.67 -10.69
C TYR A 189 6.37 -7.25 -9.28
N PHE A 190 7.57 -6.67 -9.16
CA PHE A 190 8.21 -6.37 -7.88
C PHE A 190 8.55 -4.89 -7.82
N CYS A 191 7.96 -4.17 -6.86
CA CYS A 191 8.11 -2.73 -6.75
C CYS A 191 8.77 -2.35 -5.43
N SER A 192 10.02 -1.89 -5.49
CA SER A 192 10.71 -1.31 -4.33
C SER A 192 10.48 0.19 -4.22
N VAL A 193 10.80 0.78 -3.08
CA VAL A 193 10.91 2.23 -2.94
C VAL A 193 12.36 2.64 -3.18
N ASP A 194 12.55 3.50 -4.19
CA ASP A 194 13.78 4.25 -4.36
C ASP A 194 13.45 5.74 -4.19
N SER A 195 14.22 6.44 -3.38
CA SER A 195 14.04 7.88 -3.18
C SER A 195 14.53 8.74 -4.35
N ASN A 196 15.09 8.10 -5.38
CA ASN A 196 15.58 8.70 -6.60
C ASN A 196 14.57 8.55 -7.75
N LEU A 197 15.06 8.71 -8.97
CA LEU A 197 14.27 8.48 -10.18
C LEU A 197 13.81 7.02 -10.27
N GLY A 198 12.58 6.83 -10.76
CA GLY A 198 12.09 5.51 -11.09
C GLY A 198 13.01 4.81 -12.09
N TRP A 199 13.24 3.53 -11.87
CA TRP A 199 14.00 2.65 -12.77
C TRP A 199 13.23 1.36 -12.98
N THR A 200 13.53 0.67 -14.07
CA THR A 200 12.93 -0.62 -14.39
C THR A 200 14.00 -1.63 -14.76
N GLN A 201 13.75 -2.90 -14.41
CA GLN A 201 14.59 -4.02 -14.75
C GLN A 201 13.73 -5.19 -15.21
N LEU A 202 14.02 -5.70 -16.40
CA LEU A 202 13.39 -6.90 -16.94
C LEU A 202 14.34 -8.09 -16.69
N GLY A 203 13.89 -9.05 -15.90
CA GLY A 203 14.53 -10.34 -15.72
C GLY A 203 13.88 -11.41 -16.59
N ASN A 204 14.36 -12.66 -16.51
CA ASN A 204 13.79 -13.76 -17.31
C ASN A 204 12.34 -14.08 -16.91
N GLU A 205 12.01 -13.96 -15.62
CA GLU A 205 10.72 -14.37 -15.07
C GLU A 205 10.09 -13.30 -14.18
N TYR A 206 10.60 -12.05 -14.23
CA TYR A 206 10.10 -10.96 -13.42
C TYR A 206 10.29 -9.60 -14.09
N PHE A 207 9.45 -8.68 -13.70
CA PHE A 207 9.64 -7.26 -13.90
C PHE A 207 9.84 -6.61 -12.53
N ARG A 208 10.90 -5.81 -12.38
CA ARG A 208 11.23 -5.10 -11.15
C ARG A 208 11.35 -3.61 -11.42
N MET A 209 10.88 -2.80 -10.49
CA MET A 209 10.95 -1.34 -10.62
C MET A 209 11.15 -0.65 -9.28
N GLY A 210 11.84 0.48 -9.31
CA GLY A 210 11.90 1.43 -8.21
C GLY A 210 10.79 2.45 -8.33
N ARG A 211 10.18 2.84 -7.21
CA ARG A 211 9.14 3.86 -7.12
C ARG A 211 9.72 5.14 -6.51
N ALA A 212 9.32 6.28 -7.03
CA ALA A 212 9.56 7.57 -6.39
C ALA A 212 8.39 7.88 -5.46
N ASN A 213 8.67 8.27 -4.21
CA ASN A 213 7.64 8.74 -3.30
C ASN A 213 7.18 10.15 -3.69
N VAL A 214 5.86 10.27 -3.93
CA VAL A 214 5.20 11.57 -4.08
C VAL A 214 4.27 11.71 -2.87
N ASP A 215 4.80 12.21 -1.78
CA ASP A 215 4.10 12.39 -0.51
C ASP A 215 4.25 13.83 0.01
N GLY A 216 3.49 14.17 1.05
CA GLY A 216 3.48 15.49 1.63
C GLY A 216 4.85 15.95 2.16
N GLN A 217 5.66 15.02 2.69
CA GLN A 217 7.01 15.34 3.15
C GLN A 217 7.92 15.70 1.96
N ARG A 218 7.89 14.91 0.89
CA ARG A 218 8.68 15.19 -0.33
C ARG A 218 8.27 16.48 -1.00
N MET A 219 6.97 16.75 -1.05
CA MET A 219 6.44 18.02 -1.56
C MET A 219 6.93 19.19 -0.71
N TRP A 220 6.88 19.07 0.61
CA TRP A 220 7.35 20.10 1.52
C TRP A 220 8.87 20.32 1.42
N GLU A 221 9.68 19.24 1.36
CA GLU A 221 11.13 19.32 1.16
C GLU A 221 11.47 20.02 -0.18
N ALA A 222 10.76 19.66 -1.25
CA ALA A 222 10.95 20.28 -2.55
C ALA A 222 10.68 21.79 -2.50
N ILE A 223 9.56 22.20 -1.96
CA ILE A 223 9.22 23.63 -1.82
C ILE A 223 10.21 24.35 -0.92
N SER A 224 10.57 23.76 0.23
CA SER A 224 11.53 24.34 1.19
C SER A 224 12.88 24.61 0.52
N SER A 225 13.31 23.76 -0.42
CA SER A 225 14.56 23.97 -1.15
C SER A 225 14.58 25.26 -2.00
N TYR A 226 13.41 25.71 -2.45
CA TYR A 226 13.26 26.96 -3.22
C TYR A 226 13.06 28.19 -2.32
N VAL A 227 12.30 28.04 -1.23
CA VAL A 227 11.93 29.15 -0.33
C VAL A 227 13.06 29.47 0.63
N ASP A 228 13.74 28.45 1.14
CA ASP A 228 14.88 28.59 2.03
C ASP A 228 16.03 27.65 1.60
N PRO A 229 16.86 28.08 0.63
CA PRO A 229 18.00 27.28 0.20
C PRO A 229 19.01 26.95 1.33
N SER A 230 18.96 27.68 2.45
CA SER A 230 19.84 27.44 3.60
C SER A 230 19.37 26.26 4.47
N SER A 231 18.12 25.80 4.31
CA SER A 231 17.54 24.67 5.05
C SER A 231 18.25 23.33 4.80
N GLY A 232 19.00 23.22 3.70
CA GLY A 232 19.59 21.94 3.26
C GLY A 232 18.57 20.95 2.66
N ALA A 233 17.31 21.35 2.54
CA ALA A 233 16.29 20.56 1.86
C ALA A 233 16.61 20.37 0.39
N LYS A 234 16.18 19.27 -0.21
CA LYS A 234 16.45 18.94 -1.61
C LYS A 234 15.14 18.65 -2.33
N ASP A 235 14.98 19.23 -3.53
CA ASP A 235 13.91 18.81 -4.42
C ASP A 235 14.26 17.49 -5.08
N ARG A 236 13.67 16.41 -4.55
CA ARG A 236 13.82 15.05 -5.09
C ARG A 236 12.71 14.71 -6.11
N LEU A 237 11.76 15.61 -6.32
CA LEU A 237 10.66 15.45 -7.25
C LEU A 237 10.88 16.17 -8.58
N SER A 238 11.93 16.98 -8.69
CA SER A 238 12.19 17.86 -9.85
C SER A 238 12.27 17.14 -11.19
N ALA A 239 12.57 15.83 -11.20
CA ALA A 239 12.60 15.03 -12.42
C ALA A 239 11.21 14.48 -12.83
N LEU A 240 10.22 14.56 -11.94
CA LEU A 240 8.86 14.05 -12.16
C LEU A 240 7.86 15.21 -12.33
N ILE A 241 7.95 16.19 -11.46
CA ILE A 241 7.02 17.34 -11.40
C ILE A 241 7.76 18.62 -11.04
N ASP A 242 7.22 19.74 -11.46
CA ASP A 242 7.63 21.05 -10.91
C ASP A 242 6.78 21.32 -9.66
N SER A 243 7.38 21.06 -8.49
CA SER A 243 6.73 21.21 -7.19
C SER A 243 6.19 22.61 -6.94
N ARG A 244 6.78 23.64 -7.57
CA ARG A 244 6.34 25.06 -7.47
C ARG A 244 5.01 25.30 -8.15
N LEU A 245 4.66 24.50 -9.17
CA LEU A 245 3.40 24.60 -9.91
C LEU A 245 2.26 23.84 -9.23
N VAL A 246 2.57 22.77 -8.50
CA VAL A 246 1.55 21.90 -7.89
C VAL A 246 1.33 22.19 -6.41
N PHE A 247 2.24 22.91 -5.75
CA PHE A 247 2.10 23.26 -4.35
C PHE A 247 1.11 24.42 -4.18
N ASP A 248 0.03 24.15 -3.48
CA ASP A 248 -0.98 25.16 -3.20
C ASP A 248 -0.60 26.00 -1.97
N TRP A 249 -0.09 27.19 -2.21
CA TRP A 249 0.28 28.17 -1.17
C TRP A 249 -0.91 28.75 -0.42
N SER A 250 -2.12 28.58 -0.94
CA SER A 250 -3.33 29.04 -0.28
C SER A 250 -3.82 28.11 0.83
N ARG A 251 -3.29 26.89 0.90
CA ARG A 251 -3.59 25.95 1.98
C ARG A 251 -3.15 26.52 3.31
N PRO A 252 -4.06 26.64 4.30
CA PRO A 252 -3.76 27.25 5.59
C PRO A 252 -2.76 26.43 6.45
N THR A 253 -2.54 25.18 6.11
CA THR A 253 -1.58 24.30 6.79
C THR A 253 -0.80 23.52 5.74
N PRO A 254 0.46 23.89 5.43
CA PRO A 254 1.39 22.91 4.91
C PRO A 254 1.45 21.76 5.91
N VAL A 255 1.58 20.53 5.43
CA VAL A 255 1.75 19.36 6.28
C VAL A 255 2.91 19.66 7.24
N THR A 256 2.59 19.94 8.47
CA THR A 256 3.60 20.09 9.53
C THR A 256 4.07 18.70 9.92
N LYS A 257 5.39 18.53 10.06
CA LYS A 257 5.97 17.28 10.58
C LYS A 257 5.34 16.89 11.90
#